data_1fc04c7e0d99173a4c6ea8dff586bda5
#
_entry.id   1fc04c7e0d99173a4c6ea8dff586bda5
#
_cell.length_a   1.000
_cell.length_b   1.000
_cell.length_c   1.000
_cell.angle_alpha   90.00
_cell.angle_beta   90.00
_cell.angle_gamma   90.00
#
_symmetry.space_group_name_H-M   'P 1'
#
loop_
_entity.id
_entity.type
_entity.pdbx_description
1 polymer ?
#
loop_
_entity_poly.entity_id
_entity_poly.type
_entity_poly.pdbx_seq_one_letter_code
_entity_poly.pdbx_strand_id
1 'polypeptide(L)'
;MDEPREPMFNAPWPVVVMTAAIIGGFGLQSFLPPEQILPTYGFSPASLNDGRGFTLITALFVHGGWAHALMNGAGALAFGTPVARYYGAGMMGALAFLLFYLLCGALANLGYGLLHAGDPHLLVGASGAVAGLMAAAARMIAGKGVPGPYLSPAVVGMTAAWVVVNLLIAVVGFAPGAGGMPVAWEAHLFGYAAGLVLVTPFGWLSRRGVVD
;
A
#
# COMPACT_ATOMS: atom_id res chain seq x y z
N MET A 1 -19.49 -36.82 1.38
CA MET A 1 -18.14 -36.28 1.67
C MET A 1 -18.36 -34.81 1.96
N ASP A 2 -18.24 -34.41 3.24
CA ASP A 2 -18.38 -32.99 3.60
C ASP A 2 -17.14 -32.27 3.04
N GLU A 3 -17.38 -31.33 2.13
CA GLU A 3 -16.33 -30.42 1.69
C GLU A 3 -15.80 -29.64 2.93
N PRO A 4 -14.48 -29.55 3.13
CA PRO A 4 -13.95 -28.78 4.25
C PRO A 4 -14.42 -27.33 4.12
N ARG A 5 -15.19 -26.86 5.09
CA ARG A 5 -15.63 -25.46 5.15
C ARG A 5 -14.40 -24.58 5.23
N GLU A 6 -14.17 -23.76 4.20
CA GLU A 6 -13.14 -22.74 4.27
C GLU A 6 -13.46 -21.77 5.42
N PRO A 7 -12.48 -21.46 6.28
CA PRO A 7 -12.70 -20.51 7.37
C PRO A 7 -13.04 -19.13 6.79
N MET A 8 -14.03 -18.46 7.39
CA MET A 8 -14.53 -17.13 6.97
C MET A 8 -13.43 -16.05 6.96
N PHE A 9 -12.35 -16.25 7.74
CA PHE A 9 -11.15 -15.43 7.77
C PHE A 9 -9.93 -16.30 7.43
N ASN A 10 -9.58 -16.31 6.15
CA ASN A 10 -8.43 -17.08 5.63
C ASN A 10 -7.33 -16.15 5.09
N ALA A 11 -7.11 -14.99 5.75
CA ALA A 11 -6.02 -14.10 5.39
C ALA A 11 -4.69 -14.63 5.94
N PRO A 12 -3.62 -14.65 5.13
CA PRO A 12 -2.28 -15.01 5.60
C PRO A 12 -1.83 -14.09 6.74
N TRP A 13 -1.13 -14.64 7.73
CA TRP A 13 -0.72 -13.91 8.93
C TRP A 13 0.08 -12.61 8.65
N PRO A 14 0.94 -12.51 7.60
CA PRO A 14 1.64 -11.24 7.32
C PRO A 14 0.70 -10.10 6.98
N VAL A 15 -0.41 -10.39 6.30
CA VAL A 15 -1.44 -9.40 5.98
C VAL A 15 -2.19 -8.96 7.23
N VAL A 16 -2.53 -9.91 8.12
CA VAL A 16 -3.20 -9.62 9.39
C VAL A 16 -2.31 -8.72 10.25
N VAL A 17 -1.01 -9.04 10.36
CA VAL A 17 -0.03 -8.21 11.10
C VAL A 17 0.09 -6.82 10.49
N MET A 18 0.16 -6.70 9.16
CA MET A 18 0.23 -5.40 8.49
C MET A 18 -1.04 -4.58 8.73
N THR A 19 -2.22 -5.20 8.58
CA THR A 19 -3.50 -4.54 8.86
C THR A 19 -3.59 -4.08 10.32
N ALA A 20 -3.16 -4.93 11.25
CA ALA A 20 -3.10 -4.59 12.67
C ALA A 20 -2.09 -3.44 12.94
N ALA A 21 -0.95 -3.41 12.25
CA ALA A 21 0.02 -2.32 12.36
C ALA A 21 -0.55 -0.99 11.86
N ILE A 22 -1.33 -0.99 10.77
CA ILE A 22 -2.00 0.21 10.24
C ILE A 22 -3.06 0.71 11.24
N ILE A 23 -4.01 -0.14 11.61
CA ILE A 23 -5.17 0.27 12.44
C ILE A 23 -4.74 0.48 13.90
N GLY A 24 -3.98 -0.45 14.47
CA GLY A 24 -3.47 -0.36 15.85
C GLY A 24 -2.43 0.74 16.00
N GLY A 25 -1.59 0.96 15.00
CA GLY A 25 -0.64 2.09 14.95
C GLY A 25 -1.38 3.42 15.04
N PHE A 26 -2.46 3.60 14.27
CA PHE A 26 -3.30 4.80 14.41
C PHE A 26 -4.01 4.85 15.76
N GLY A 27 -4.45 3.71 16.31
CA GLY A 27 -5.00 3.64 17.65
C GLY A 27 -4.03 4.20 18.71
N LEU A 28 -2.74 3.84 18.64
CA LEU A 28 -1.70 4.41 19.50
C LEU A 28 -1.44 5.89 19.18
N GLN A 29 -1.38 6.25 17.90
CA GLN A 29 -1.20 7.64 17.46
C GLN A 29 -2.30 8.56 18.03
N SER A 30 -3.54 8.09 18.16
CA SER A 30 -4.69 8.89 18.60
C SER A 30 -4.57 9.42 20.05
N PHE A 31 -3.65 8.87 20.83
CA PHE A 31 -3.29 9.38 22.19
C PHE A 31 -2.17 10.41 22.18
N LEU A 32 -1.59 10.71 21.02
CA LEU A 32 -0.46 11.62 20.87
C LEU A 32 -0.89 12.93 20.17
N PRO A 33 -0.21 14.06 20.41
CA PRO A 33 -0.53 15.32 19.78
C PRO A 33 -0.30 15.27 18.25
N PRO A 34 -1.35 15.44 17.42
CA PRO A 34 -1.22 15.37 15.95
C PRO A 34 -0.22 16.40 15.41
N GLU A 35 -0.15 17.59 16.02
CA GLU A 35 0.75 18.67 15.63
C GLU A 35 2.24 18.33 15.83
N GLN A 36 2.56 17.29 16.56
CA GLN A 36 3.93 16.78 16.73
C GLN A 36 4.17 15.55 15.83
N ILE A 37 3.21 14.62 15.78
CA ILE A 37 3.36 13.34 15.08
C ILE A 37 3.35 13.51 13.57
N LEU A 38 2.40 14.29 13.05
CA LEU A 38 2.28 14.45 11.60
C LEU A 38 3.52 15.11 10.97
N PRO A 39 4.06 16.24 11.48
CA PRO A 39 5.28 16.83 10.94
C PRO A 39 6.54 15.98 11.16
N THR A 40 6.58 15.16 12.21
CA THR A 40 7.76 14.35 12.53
C THR A 40 7.87 13.13 11.63
N TYR A 41 6.78 12.41 11.40
CA TYR A 41 6.77 11.11 10.74
C TYR A 41 6.09 11.12 9.36
N GLY A 42 5.28 12.15 9.04
CA GLY A 42 4.73 12.37 7.72
C GLY A 42 5.81 12.73 6.70
N PHE A 43 5.59 12.36 5.46
CA PHE A 43 6.47 12.71 4.35
C PHE A 43 6.05 14.05 3.75
N SER A 44 7.04 14.89 3.41
CA SER A 44 6.86 16.00 2.46
C SER A 44 8.03 16.01 1.48
N PRO A 45 7.84 16.49 0.24
CA PRO A 45 8.94 16.66 -0.69
C PRO A 45 10.12 17.47 -0.12
N ALA A 46 9.84 18.50 0.69
CA ALA A 46 10.85 19.30 1.38
C ALA A 46 11.70 18.47 2.34
N SER A 47 11.13 17.44 2.99
CA SER A 47 11.85 16.60 3.96
C SER A 47 13.03 15.82 3.35
N LEU A 48 13.06 15.62 2.04
CA LEU A 48 14.20 15.02 1.34
C LEU A 48 15.44 15.94 1.39
N ASN A 49 15.22 17.25 1.24
CA ASN A 49 16.30 18.25 1.32
C ASN A 49 16.86 18.39 2.74
N ASP A 50 16.03 18.12 3.75
CA ASP A 50 16.38 18.19 5.16
C ASP A 50 17.02 16.91 5.72
N GLY A 51 17.36 15.95 4.85
CA GLY A 51 17.95 14.67 5.24
C GLY A 51 16.96 13.72 5.94
N ARG A 52 15.65 13.99 5.87
CA ARG A 52 14.58 13.22 6.51
C ARG A 52 14.00 12.14 5.59
N GLY A 53 14.83 11.48 4.80
CA GLY A 53 14.42 10.41 3.87
C GLY A 53 13.69 9.23 4.55
N PHE A 54 13.87 9.04 5.87
CA PHE A 54 13.14 8.02 6.63
C PHE A 54 11.61 8.22 6.58
N THR A 55 11.15 9.47 6.34
CA THR A 55 9.72 9.80 6.23
C THR A 55 9.05 9.16 5.02
N LEU A 56 9.81 8.74 4.01
CA LEU A 56 9.29 7.91 2.91
C LEU A 56 8.61 6.62 3.41
N ILE A 57 9.08 6.09 4.53
CA ILE A 57 8.56 4.86 5.15
C ILE A 57 7.64 5.16 6.32
N THR A 58 8.02 6.05 7.23
CA THR A 58 7.24 6.30 8.45
C THR A 58 5.85 6.88 8.16
N ALA A 59 5.72 7.67 7.10
CA ALA A 59 4.44 8.21 6.65
C ALA A 59 3.38 7.13 6.36
N LEU A 60 3.79 5.92 6.00
CA LEU A 60 2.88 4.79 5.72
C LEU A 60 2.11 4.32 6.97
N PHE A 61 2.62 4.63 8.16
CA PHE A 61 2.05 4.20 9.43
C PHE A 61 1.38 5.34 10.21
N VAL A 62 1.43 6.56 9.68
CA VAL A 62 0.77 7.74 10.25
C VAL A 62 -0.49 8.03 9.45
N HIS A 63 -1.60 8.38 10.15
CA HIS A 63 -2.88 8.62 9.49
C HIS A 63 -3.56 9.89 10.02
N GLY A 64 -4.36 10.54 9.17
CA GLY A 64 -5.09 11.77 9.50
C GLY A 64 -6.39 11.53 10.29
N GLY A 65 -6.83 10.28 10.47
CA GLY A 65 -8.07 9.95 11.18
C GLY A 65 -8.47 8.49 11.08
N TRP A 66 -9.44 8.06 11.90
CA TRP A 66 -9.93 6.67 11.95
C TRP A 66 -10.44 6.17 10.59
N ALA A 67 -11.23 6.97 9.87
CA ALA A 67 -11.74 6.56 8.57
C ALA A 67 -10.59 6.27 7.59
N HIS A 68 -9.54 7.10 7.60
CA HIS A 68 -8.35 6.93 6.78
C HIS A 68 -7.61 5.63 7.13
N ALA A 69 -7.34 5.38 8.43
CA ALA A 69 -6.65 4.17 8.88
C ALA A 69 -7.46 2.89 8.58
N LEU A 70 -8.78 2.92 8.82
CA LEU A 70 -9.65 1.78 8.56
C LEU A 70 -9.76 1.45 7.07
N MET A 71 -9.87 2.46 6.19
CA MET A 71 -9.89 2.24 4.74
C MET A 71 -8.56 1.66 4.23
N ASN A 72 -7.43 2.18 4.73
CA ASN A 72 -6.12 1.62 4.39
C ASN A 72 -5.95 0.18 4.91
N GLY A 73 -6.37 -0.09 6.15
CA GLY A 73 -6.36 -1.43 6.72
C GLY A 73 -7.24 -2.42 5.94
N ALA A 74 -8.45 -2.01 5.56
CA ALA A 74 -9.35 -2.82 4.75
C ALA A 74 -8.75 -3.09 3.34
N GLY A 75 -8.16 -2.08 2.71
CA GLY A 75 -7.46 -2.21 1.44
C GLY A 75 -6.25 -3.14 1.54
N ALA A 76 -5.44 -3.01 2.59
CA ALA A 76 -4.31 -3.89 2.84
C ALA A 76 -4.76 -5.34 3.04
N LEU A 77 -5.85 -5.58 3.76
CA LEU A 77 -6.43 -6.91 3.96
C LEU A 77 -6.94 -7.50 2.65
N ALA A 78 -7.74 -6.74 1.91
CA ALA A 78 -8.37 -7.20 0.67
C ALA A 78 -7.35 -7.50 -0.44
N PHE A 79 -6.48 -6.54 -0.74
CA PHE A 79 -5.52 -6.64 -1.84
C PHE A 79 -4.21 -7.34 -1.44
N GLY A 80 -3.83 -7.28 -0.16
CA GLY A 80 -2.65 -7.97 0.35
C GLY A 80 -2.81 -9.48 0.42
N THR A 81 -4.03 -9.98 0.68
CA THR A 81 -4.29 -11.42 0.82
C THR A 81 -3.82 -12.25 -0.40
N PRO A 82 -4.21 -11.96 -1.65
CA PRO A 82 -3.72 -12.72 -2.81
C PRO A 82 -2.21 -12.59 -3.01
N VAL A 83 -1.62 -11.44 -2.70
CA VAL A 83 -0.17 -11.21 -2.83
C VAL A 83 0.61 -12.03 -1.80
N ALA A 84 0.19 -12.03 -0.54
CA ALA A 84 0.83 -12.80 0.51
C ALA A 84 0.69 -14.32 0.29
N ARG A 85 -0.45 -14.78 -0.23
CA ARG A 85 -0.63 -16.18 -0.65
C ARG A 85 0.38 -16.58 -1.74
N TYR A 86 0.57 -15.71 -2.72
CA TYR A 86 1.54 -15.94 -3.80
C TYR A 86 2.99 -15.99 -3.29
N TYR A 87 3.35 -15.16 -2.32
CA TYR A 87 4.70 -15.17 -1.71
C TYR A 87 4.90 -16.33 -0.74
N GLY A 88 3.82 -16.92 -0.21
CA GLY A 88 3.85 -18.04 0.73
C GLY A 88 3.78 -17.61 2.19
N ALA A 89 3.30 -18.52 3.05
CA ALA A 89 3.06 -18.25 4.46
C ALA A 89 4.32 -18.41 5.36
N GLY A 90 5.44 -18.89 4.81
CA GLY A 90 6.70 -19.01 5.53
C GLY A 90 7.39 -17.65 5.77
N MET A 91 8.45 -17.64 6.58
CA MET A 91 9.17 -16.41 6.95
C MET A 91 9.67 -15.64 5.73
N MET A 92 10.22 -16.31 4.71
CA MET A 92 10.70 -15.65 3.48
C MET A 92 9.57 -15.00 2.70
N GLY A 93 8.38 -15.65 2.63
CA GLY A 93 7.19 -15.07 2.01
C GLY A 93 6.68 -13.85 2.78
N ALA A 94 6.70 -13.91 4.11
CA ALA A 94 6.34 -12.78 4.96
C ALA A 94 7.29 -11.58 4.80
N LEU A 95 8.59 -11.83 4.76
CA LEU A 95 9.61 -10.78 4.50
C LEU A 95 9.44 -10.18 3.10
N ALA A 96 9.22 -11.02 2.08
CA ALA A 96 8.95 -10.53 0.73
C ALA A 96 7.69 -9.66 0.67
N PHE A 97 6.61 -10.05 1.36
CA PHE A 97 5.38 -9.26 1.46
C PHE A 97 5.62 -7.91 2.14
N LEU A 98 6.30 -7.91 3.29
CA LEU A 98 6.61 -6.69 4.03
C LEU A 98 7.48 -5.74 3.20
N LEU A 99 8.57 -6.23 2.62
CA LEU A 99 9.47 -5.43 1.81
C LEU A 99 8.78 -4.90 0.55
N PHE A 100 7.96 -5.72 -0.11
CA PHE A 100 7.13 -5.29 -1.24
C PHE A 100 6.20 -4.13 -0.87
N TYR A 101 5.47 -4.26 0.25
CA TYR A 101 4.58 -3.23 0.77
C TYR A 101 5.34 -1.92 1.06
N LEU A 102 6.44 -1.99 1.81
CA LEU A 102 7.25 -0.84 2.17
C LEU A 102 7.84 -0.15 0.93
N LEU A 103 8.33 -0.93 -0.03
CA LEU A 103 8.94 -0.39 -1.24
C LEU A 103 7.88 0.27 -2.15
N CYS A 104 6.69 -0.33 -2.31
CA CYS A 104 5.60 0.32 -3.05
C CYS A 104 5.23 1.67 -2.44
N GLY A 105 5.12 1.75 -1.09
CA GLY A 105 4.82 2.99 -0.40
C GLY A 105 5.94 4.02 -0.48
N ALA A 106 7.19 3.60 -0.32
CA ALA A 106 8.35 4.49 -0.47
C ALA A 106 8.45 5.06 -1.88
N LEU A 107 8.24 4.23 -2.92
CA LEU A 107 8.24 4.68 -4.32
C LEU A 107 7.04 5.58 -4.64
N ALA A 108 5.89 5.36 -4.00
CA ALA A 108 4.74 6.26 -4.09
C ALA A 108 5.10 7.66 -3.57
N ASN A 109 5.63 7.74 -2.35
CA ASN A 109 6.05 8.99 -1.73
C ASN A 109 7.19 9.65 -2.51
N LEU A 110 8.20 8.89 -2.92
CA LEU A 110 9.32 9.39 -3.71
C LEU A 110 8.86 9.95 -5.07
N GLY A 111 7.98 9.22 -5.78
CA GLY A 111 7.42 9.66 -7.06
C GLY A 111 6.68 11.00 -6.93
N TYR A 112 5.86 11.14 -5.88
CA TYR A 112 5.23 12.42 -5.55
C TYR A 112 6.28 13.49 -5.24
N GLY A 113 7.28 13.16 -4.41
CA GLY A 113 8.35 14.08 -4.04
C GLY A 113 9.15 14.62 -5.21
N LEU A 114 9.37 13.79 -6.25
CA LEU A 114 10.06 14.21 -7.47
C LEU A 114 9.21 15.16 -8.34
N LEU A 115 7.88 14.98 -8.36
CA LEU A 115 6.98 15.88 -9.09
C LEU A 115 6.78 17.23 -8.38
N HIS A 116 6.86 17.24 -7.05
CA HIS A 116 6.55 18.39 -6.21
C HIS A 116 7.76 18.82 -5.37
N ALA A 117 8.95 18.87 -5.99
CA ALA A 117 10.21 19.12 -5.28
C ALA A 117 10.14 20.40 -4.43
N GLY A 118 10.47 20.25 -3.12
CA GLY A 118 10.47 21.37 -2.18
C GLY A 118 9.10 21.73 -1.58
N ASP A 119 8.02 21.03 -1.97
CA ASP A 119 6.69 21.28 -1.40
C ASP A 119 6.67 20.85 0.09
N PRO A 120 6.21 21.73 1.02
CA PRO A 120 6.09 21.42 2.43
C PRO A 120 4.83 20.61 2.80
N HIS A 121 3.89 20.39 1.90
CA HIS A 121 2.65 19.66 2.21
C HIS A 121 2.94 18.23 2.66
N LEU A 122 2.29 17.84 3.76
CA LEU A 122 2.50 16.54 4.39
C LEU A 122 1.63 15.46 3.74
N LEU A 123 2.27 14.36 3.38
CA LEU A 123 1.63 13.11 3.01
C LEU A 123 1.68 12.15 4.19
N VAL A 124 0.55 11.53 4.49
CA VAL A 124 0.40 10.49 5.51
C VAL A 124 -0.53 9.40 5.01
N GLY A 125 -0.34 8.19 5.48
CA GLY A 125 -1.21 7.05 5.17
C GLY A 125 -0.55 5.99 4.29
N ALA A 126 -1.08 4.80 4.42
CA ALA A 126 -0.62 3.60 3.72
C ALA A 126 -1.07 3.51 2.25
N SER A 127 -1.86 4.48 1.77
CA SER A 127 -2.62 4.37 0.52
C SER A 127 -1.77 4.15 -0.73
N GLY A 128 -0.56 4.71 -0.80
CA GLY A 128 0.38 4.44 -1.89
C GLY A 128 0.85 2.98 -1.91
N ALA A 129 1.15 2.39 -0.74
CA ALA A 129 1.49 0.98 -0.61
C ALA A 129 0.27 0.07 -0.92
N VAL A 130 -0.92 0.45 -0.45
CA VAL A 130 -2.18 -0.26 -0.74
C VAL A 130 -2.50 -0.23 -2.24
N ALA A 131 -2.23 0.89 -2.93
CA ALA A 131 -2.35 0.97 -4.39
C ALA A 131 -1.40 -0.04 -5.07
N GLY A 132 -0.18 -0.21 -4.55
CA GLY A 132 0.74 -1.25 -5.00
C GLY A 132 0.22 -2.67 -4.79
N LEU A 133 -0.39 -2.96 -3.64
CA LEU A 133 -1.05 -4.25 -3.37
C LEU A 133 -2.22 -4.48 -4.33
N MET A 134 -3.02 -3.46 -4.63
CA MET A 134 -4.13 -3.53 -5.57
C MET A 134 -3.66 -3.87 -6.99
N ALA A 135 -2.60 -3.23 -7.46
CA ALA A 135 -1.98 -3.52 -8.74
C ALA A 135 -1.47 -4.97 -8.83
N ALA A 136 -0.79 -5.43 -7.78
CA ALA A 136 -0.35 -6.81 -7.66
C ALA A 136 -1.53 -7.79 -7.66
N ALA A 137 -2.60 -7.49 -6.92
CA ALA A 137 -3.82 -8.29 -6.88
C ALA A 137 -4.49 -8.38 -8.27
N ALA A 138 -4.52 -7.29 -9.05
CA ALA A 138 -5.02 -7.32 -10.43
C ALA A 138 -4.22 -8.32 -11.29
N ARG A 139 -2.89 -8.37 -11.13
CA ARG A 139 -2.05 -9.36 -11.80
C ARG A 139 -2.30 -10.80 -11.31
N MET A 140 -2.61 -10.99 -10.01
CA MET A 140 -3.01 -12.30 -9.47
C MET A 140 -4.33 -12.77 -10.05
N ILE A 141 -5.31 -11.89 -10.22
CA ILE A 141 -6.60 -12.21 -10.88
C ILE A 141 -6.34 -12.64 -12.33
N ALA A 142 -5.52 -11.90 -13.07
CA ALA A 142 -5.18 -12.20 -14.46
C ALA A 142 -4.47 -13.55 -14.63
N GLY A 143 -3.64 -13.95 -13.68
CA GLY A 143 -2.85 -15.18 -13.70
C GLY A 143 -3.39 -16.30 -12.80
N LYS A 144 -4.62 -16.17 -12.28
CA LYS A 144 -5.27 -17.18 -11.41
C LYS A 144 -4.40 -17.59 -10.22
N GLY A 145 -3.93 -16.60 -9.47
CA GLY A 145 -3.10 -16.79 -8.26
C GLY A 145 -1.59 -16.59 -8.45
N VAL A 146 -1.13 -16.38 -9.68
CA VAL A 146 0.24 -15.97 -10.01
C VAL A 146 0.21 -14.69 -10.86
N PRO A 147 1.33 -13.93 -10.99
CA PRO A 147 1.32 -12.72 -11.80
C PRO A 147 1.03 -13.00 -13.27
N GLY A 148 -0.16 -12.59 -13.74
CA GLY A 148 -0.58 -12.70 -15.14
C GLY A 148 -0.04 -11.57 -16.03
N PRO A 149 -0.39 -11.58 -17.34
CA PRO A 149 0.06 -10.58 -18.30
C PRO A 149 -0.42 -9.17 -17.98
N TYR A 150 0.43 -8.16 -18.26
CA TYR A 150 0.10 -6.75 -18.05
C TYR A 150 -1.08 -6.25 -18.87
N LEU A 151 -1.26 -6.76 -20.09
CA LEU A 151 -2.32 -6.37 -21.02
C LEU A 151 -3.56 -7.26 -20.92
N SER A 152 -3.72 -8.01 -19.83
CA SER A 152 -4.95 -8.77 -19.60
C SER A 152 -6.15 -7.85 -19.33
N PRO A 153 -7.39 -8.25 -19.67
CA PRO A 153 -8.57 -7.44 -19.38
C PRO A 153 -8.71 -7.06 -17.89
N ALA A 154 -8.31 -7.96 -16.98
CA ALA A 154 -8.36 -7.70 -15.54
C ALA A 154 -7.39 -6.59 -15.14
N VAL A 155 -6.14 -6.62 -15.60
CA VAL A 155 -5.13 -5.59 -15.29
C VAL A 155 -5.52 -4.26 -15.95
N VAL A 156 -5.86 -4.26 -17.22
CA VAL A 156 -6.25 -3.03 -17.95
C VAL A 156 -7.50 -2.41 -17.34
N GLY A 157 -8.53 -3.20 -17.05
CA GLY A 157 -9.76 -2.71 -16.43
C GLY A 157 -9.52 -2.12 -15.03
N MET A 158 -8.76 -2.81 -14.17
CA MET A 158 -8.42 -2.31 -12.84
C MET A 158 -7.57 -1.03 -12.92
N THR A 159 -6.59 -0.98 -13.82
CA THR A 159 -5.75 0.21 -14.04
C THR A 159 -6.59 1.39 -14.50
N ALA A 160 -7.45 1.19 -15.49
CA ALA A 160 -8.33 2.24 -16.00
C ALA A 160 -9.27 2.77 -14.91
N ALA A 161 -9.93 1.88 -14.16
CA ALA A 161 -10.79 2.25 -13.05
C ALA A 161 -10.02 3.04 -11.97
N TRP A 162 -8.81 2.60 -11.61
CA TRP A 162 -7.97 3.27 -10.62
C TRP A 162 -7.54 4.67 -11.08
N VAL A 163 -7.11 4.81 -12.33
CA VAL A 163 -6.77 6.13 -12.91
C VAL A 163 -7.97 7.05 -12.88
N VAL A 164 -9.14 6.58 -13.34
CA VAL A 164 -10.39 7.40 -13.33
C VAL A 164 -10.73 7.85 -11.90
N VAL A 165 -10.69 6.95 -10.91
CA VAL A 165 -10.97 7.31 -9.51
C VAL A 165 -10.00 8.38 -9.01
N ASN A 166 -8.69 8.24 -9.29
CA ASN A 166 -7.70 9.23 -8.86
C ASN A 166 -7.85 10.59 -9.57
N LEU A 167 -8.21 10.59 -10.86
CA LEU A 167 -8.53 11.84 -11.57
C LEU A 167 -9.79 12.51 -11.02
N LEU A 168 -10.82 11.74 -10.66
CA LEU A 168 -11.99 12.28 -9.99
C LEU A 168 -11.65 12.91 -8.63
N ILE A 169 -10.80 12.24 -7.84
CA ILE A 169 -10.29 12.80 -6.58
C ILE A 169 -9.54 14.11 -6.82
N ALA A 170 -8.68 14.15 -7.86
CA ALA A 170 -7.94 15.36 -8.24
C ALA A 170 -8.88 16.53 -8.59
N VAL A 171 -9.94 16.28 -9.35
CA VAL A 171 -10.89 17.31 -9.79
C VAL A 171 -11.83 17.75 -8.67
N VAL A 172 -12.33 16.79 -7.88
CA VAL A 172 -13.31 17.06 -6.81
C VAL A 172 -12.62 17.63 -5.56
N GLY A 173 -11.32 17.35 -5.36
CA GLY A 173 -10.56 17.75 -4.17
C GLY A 173 -10.99 17.03 -2.89
N PHE A 174 -11.79 15.96 -3.00
CA PHE A 174 -12.34 15.21 -1.88
C PHE A 174 -12.15 13.71 -2.09
N ALA A 175 -11.76 13.01 -1.03
CA ALA A 175 -11.83 11.55 -0.97
C ALA A 175 -12.46 11.10 0.35
N PRO A 176 -13.32 10.08 0.33
CA PRO A 176 -13.82 9.47 1.56
C PRO A 176 -12.67 9.05 2.47
N GLY A 177 -12.76 9.37 3.76
CA GLY A 177 -11.73 9.00 4.73
C GLY A 177 -10.52 9.93 4.82
N ALA A 178 -10.34 10.89 3.92
CA ALA A 178 -9.21 11.83 3.94
C ALA A 178 -9.29 12.88 5.09
N GLY A 179 -10.41 12.95 5.81
CA GLY A 179 -10.58 13.90 6.92
C GLY A 179 -10.50 15.38 6.51
N GLY A 180 -10.81 15.69 5.24
CA GLY A 180 -10.69 17.05 4.69
C GLY A 180 -9.28 17.42 4.24
N MET A 181 -8.29 16.55 4.37
CA MET A 181 -6.93 16.79 3.87
C MET A 181 -6.86 16.56 2.35
N PRO A 182 -6.07 17.34 1.62
CA PRO A 182 -5.77 17.07 0.22
C PRO A 182 -5.21 15.66 0.03
N VAL A 183 -5.64 14.98 -1.02
CA VAL A 183 -5.14 13.64 -1.34
C VAL A 183 -4.06 13.74 -2.40
N ALA A 184 -2.88 13.22 -2.10
CA ALA A 184 -1.77 13.08 -3.03
C ALA A 184 -2.06 11.93 -4.02
N TRP A 185 -2.98 12.17 -4.94
CA TRP A 185 -3.46 11.17 -5.89
C TRP A 185 -2.34 10.64 -6.82
N GLU A 186 -1.34 11.47 -7.12
CA GLU A 186 -0.16 11.08 -7.89
C GLU A 186 0.64 10.00 -7.16
N ALA A 187 0.79 10.10 -5.85
CA ALA A 187 1.45 9.06 -5.05
C ALA A 187 0.75 7.69 -5.21
N HIS A 188 -0.59 7.70 -5.32
CA HIS A 188 -1.34 6.47 -5.58
C HIS A 188 -0.98 5.84 -6.94
N LEU A 189 -0.78 6.66 -7.99
CA LEU A 189 -0.40 6.16 -9.30
C LEU A 189 1.02 5.58 -9.31
N PHE A 190 1.97 6.24 -8.62
CA PHE A 190 3.33 5.71 -8.48
C PHE A 190 3.35 4.40 -7.69
N GLY A 191 2.62 4.32 -6.59
CA GLY A 191 2.48 3.10 -5.82
C GLY A 191 1.87 1.95 -6.62
N TYR A 192 0.83 2.23 -7.39
CA TYR A 192 0.19 1.28 -8.29
C TYR A 192 1.17 0.77 -9.35
N ALA A 193 1.89 1.66 -10.03
CA ALA A 193 2.89 1.31 -11.03
C ALA A 193 4.01 0.45 -10.42
N ALA A 194 4.51 0.81 -9.23
CA ALA A 194 5.48 0.02 -8.50
C ALA A 194 4.97 -1.41 -8.24
N GLY A 195 3.72 -1.55 -7.79
CA GLY A 195 3.11 -2.85 -7.54
C GLY A 195 2.99 -3.73 -8.77
N LEU A 196 2.61 -3.16 -9.93
CA LEU A 196 2.56 -3.88 -11.20
C LEU A 196 3.90 -4.52 -11.56
N VAL A 197 5.00 -3.79 -11.36
CA VAL A 197 6.36 -4.20 -11.76
C VAL A 197 6.98 -5.12 -10.73
N LEU A 198 6.93 -4.76 -9.46
CA LEU A 198 7.68 -5.42 -8.39
C LEU A 198 7.12 -6.76 -7.94
N VAL A 199 5.84 -7.05 -8.15
CA VAL A 199 5.22 -8.28 -7.66
C VAL A 199 5.92 -9.54 -8.15
N THR A 200 6.41 -9.58 -9.38
CA THR A 200 7.11 -10.76 -9.94
C THR A 200 8.50 -10.96 -9.37
N PRO A 201 9.41 -9.96 -9.35
CA PRO A 201 10.72 -10.08 -8.72
C PRO A 201 10.66 -10.53 -7.25
N PHE A 202 9.73 -9.97 -6.46
CA PHE A 202 9.56 -10.37 -5.06
C PHE A 202 9.06 -11.80 -4.91
N GLY A 203 8.22 -12.30 -5.84
CA GLY A 203 7.82 -13.70 -5.87
C GLY A 203 8.97 -14.67 -6.19
N TRP A 204 9.97 -14.24 -6.94
CA TRP A 204 11.19 -15.04 -7.14
C TRP A 204 12.05 -15.09 -5.87
N LEU A 205 12.19 -13.96 -5.19
CA LEU A 205 12.94 -13.90 -3.91
C LEU A 205 12.32 -14.79 -2.84
N SER A 206 10.99 -14.79 -2.71
CA SER A 206 10.29 -15.59 -1.71
C SER A 206 10.45 -17.11 -1.91
N ARG A 207 10.66 -17.56 -3.17
CA ARG A 207 10.79 -18.99 -3.50
C ARG A 207 12.22 -19.53 -3.44
N ARG A 208 13.24 -18.67 -3.53
CA ARG A 208 14.65 -19.09 -3.44
C ARG A 208 15.03 -19.60 -2.05
N GLY A 209 14.27 -19.25 -1.01
CA GLY A 209 14.49 -19.77 0.36
C GLY A 209 13.83 -21.11 0.67
N VAL A 210 13.25 -21.79 -0.32
CA VAL A 210 12.56 -23.09 -0.16
C VAL A 210 13.37 -24.24 -0.80
N VAL A 211 14.52 -23.94 -1.41
CA VAL A 211 15.39 -24.93 -2.05
C VAL A 211 16.63 -25.10 -1.18
N ASP A 212 16.45 -25.77 -0.03
CA ASP A 212 17.50 -26.48 0.73
C ASP A 212 16.82 -27.53 1.65
#